data_ede50a0b4c8d0f8c51ebdaab75b2531b
#
_entry.id   ede50a0b4c8d0f8c51ebdaab75b2531b
#
_cell.length_a   1.000
_cell.length_b   1.000
_cell.length_c   1.000
_cell.angle_alpha   90.00
_cell.angle_beta   90.00
_cell.angle_gamma   90.00
#
_symmetry.space_group_name_H-M   'P 1'
#
loop_
_entity.id
_entity.type
_entity.pdbx_description
1 polymer ?
#
loop_
_entity_poly.entity_id
_entity_poly.type
_entity_poly.pdbx_seq_one_letter_code
_entity_poly.pdbx_strand_id
1 'polypeptide(L)'
;MLKGQDMALAHNLGFPHIGRDRELRARHWQVQKDAGIELVPVGDFAWDSHVLSAGDQPLVLNWEPLFEEVEHAKALDLAVKPVVIGPLTYLWQGQTLGGDFDKLELLDRLLPVYDQLLNRLAALGVEWVQIDEPILAQDLPQDWKNAYERVYNILQRAPLKKLIATYFGGLEGNLGLAANLPVDGLHVDLVQAPEQYQTILDRLPAYKVLSLGLVDGRNASPCDLGKTLGLLHEAHERLGERLWLAPACSLLESPVDLAVQKCQEVAVLAASLEQDRVAA
;
A
#
# COMPACT_ATOMS: atom_id res chain seq x y z
N MET A 1 4.59 14.92 -13.17
CA MET A 1 4.21 13.96 -14.23
C MET A 1 4.99 12.69 -13.99
N LEU A 2 4.29 11.59 -13.68
CA LEU A 2 4.91 10.27 -13.65
C LEU A 2 5.40 9.96 -15.07
N LYS A 3 6.59 9.38 -15.18
CA LYS A 3 7.30 9.14 -16.46
C LYS A 3 6.47 8.37 -17.48
N GLY A 4 6.84 8.53 -18.75
CA GLY A 4 6.17 8.07 -19.96
C GLY A 4 5.65 6.63 -19.99
N GLN A 5 4.63 6.47 -20.73
CA GLN A 5 3.54 5.49 -20.83
C GLN A 5 3.86 3.99 -20.97
N ASP A 6 5.07 3.49 -20.69
CA ASP A 6 5.41 2.08 -20.92
C ASP A 6 6.35 1.45 -19.88
N MET A 7 6.46 2.02 -18.69
CA MET A 7 7.45 1.58 -17.70
C MET A 7 6.82 1.13 -16.39
N ALA A 8 7.37 0.07 -15.79
CA ALA A 8 6.99 -0.32 -14.45
C ALA A 8 7.38 0.76 -13.43
N LEU A 9 6.46 1.13 -12.55
CA LEU A 9 6.67 2.17 -11.56
C LEU A 9 7.26 1.58 -10.28
N ALA A 10 8.42 2.09 -9.85
CA ALA A 10 9.02 1.76 -8.57
C ALA A 10 8.38 2.58 -7.43
N HIS A 11 7.76 1.92 -6.47
CA HIS A 11 7.19 2.59 -5.30
C HIS A 11 7.55 1.88 -4.01
N ASN A 12 7.27 2.52 -2.87
CA ASN A 12 7.48 1.96 -1.55
C ASN A 12 6.16 1.93 -0.77
N LEU A 13 6.01 0.97 0.12
CA LEU A 13 4.82 0.79 0.96
C LEU A 13 4.92 1.55 2.29
N GLY A 14 6.11 1.73 2.82
CA GLY A 14 6.43 2.42 4.04
C GLY A 14 7.94 2.45 4.24
N PHE A 15 8.46 3.44 4.97
CA PHE A 15 9.89 3.63 5.17
C PHE A 15 10.20 4.06 6.62
N PRO A 16 11.32 3.63 7.22
CA PRO A 16 11.67 3.99 8.59
C PRO A 16 11.74 5.50 8.78
N HIS A 17 11.15 6.00 9.86
CA HIS A 17 11.21 7.42 10.20
C HIS A 17 12.62 7.83 10.64
N ILE A 18 13.23 8.77 9.90
CA ILE A 18 14.52 9.35 10.24
C ILE A 18 14.36 10.38 11.37
N GLY A 19 13.18 11.00 11.46
CA GLY A 19 12.79 11.93 12.51
C GLY A 19 11.44 12.56 12.24
N ARG A 20 10.95 13.36 13.21
CA ARG A 20 9.59 13.93 13.16
C ARG A 20 9.55 15.41 12.77
N ASP A 21 10.69 16.13 12.84
CA ASP A 21 10.72 17.52 12.41
C ASP A 21 10.68 17.63 10.88
N ARG A 22 10.40 18.85 10.41
CA ARG A 22 10.16 19.11 8.99
C ARG A 22 11.37 18.83 8.09
N GLU A 23 12.58 19.11 8.57
CA GLU A 23 13.81 18.87 7.81
C GLU A 23 14.11 17.38 7.69
N LEU A 24 13.97 16.64 8.80
CA LEU A 24 14.17 15.18 8.80
C LEU A 24 13.12 14.46 7.99
N ARG A 25 11.87 14.92 7.95
CA ARG A 25 10.84 14.40 7.04
C ARG A 25 11.22 14.62 5.58
N ALA A 26 11.65 15.78 5.19
CA ALA A 26 12.11 16.07 3.84
C ALA A 26 13.27 15.15 3.44
N ARG A 27 14.23 14.95 4.36
CA ARG A 27 15.35 14.01 4.18
C ARG A 27 14.87 12.57 4.05
N HIS A 28 13.91 12.15 4.85
CA HIS A 28 13.27 10.83 4.79
C HIS A 28 12.69 10.54 3.38
N TRP A 29 12.03 11.50 2.76
CA TRP A 29 11.52 11.36 1.40
C TRP A 29 12.63 11.42 0.35
N GLN A 30 13.59 12.33 0.52
CA GLN A 30 14.68 12.50 -0.43
C GLN A 30 15.56 11.24 -0.54
N VAL A 31 15.85 10.58 0.58
CA VAL A 31 16.62 9.32 0.60
C VAL A 31 15.96 8.24 -0.26
N GLN A 32 14.64 8.14 -0.24
CA GLN A 32 13.90 7.20 -1.08
C GLN A 32 13.96 7.59 -2.57
N LYS A 33 13.84 8.88 -2.87
CA LYS A 33 14.00 9.39 -4.24
C LYS A 33 15.40 9.11 -4.78
N ASP A 34 16.43 9.33 -3.98
CA ASP A 34 17.83 9.08 -4.34
C ASP A 34 18.09 7.57 -4.55
N ALA A 35 17.37 6.72 -3.86
CA ALA A 35 17.39 5.27 -4.06
C ALA A 35 16.62 4.81 -5.31
N GLY A 36 15.93 5.71 -6.03
CA GLY A 36 15.22 5.42 -7.27
C GLY A 36 13.71 5.15 -7.12
N ILE A 37 13.13 5.40 -5.95
CA ILE A 37 11.67 5.30 -5.75
C ILE A 37 10.97 6.49 -6.41
N GLU A 38 10.02 6.22 -7.28
CA GLU A 38 9.28 7.25 -8.03
C GLU A 38 8.08 7.78 -7.24
N LEU A 39 7.39 6.92 -6.51
CA LEU A 39 6.22 7.28 -5.71
C LEU A 39 6.47 6.95 -4.24
N VAL A 40 6.64 7.99 -3.42
CA VAL A 40 7.09 7.88 -2.01
C VAL A 40 5.89 7.81 -1.07
N PRO A 41 5.91 6.95 -0.03
CA PRO A 41 4.87 6.94 1.00
C PRO A 41 4.97 8.18 1.90
N VAL A 42 3.80 8.66 2.33
CA VAL A 42 3.64 9.78 3.26
C VAL A 42 2.67 9.38 4.36
N GLY A 43 2.98 9.70 5.61
CA GLY A 43 2.12 9.41 6.75
C GLY A 43 2.05 7.93 7.13
N ASP A 44 3.05 7.16 6.73
CA ASP A 44 3.22 5.73 6.98
C ASP A 44 3.62 5.43 8.44
N PHE A 45 2.98 6.09 9.40
CA PHE A 45 3.21 5.86 10.81
C PHE A 45 2.71 4.47 11.22
N ALA A 46 3.53 3.77 12.03
CA ALA A 46 3.06 2.60 12.73
C ALA A 46 1.87 3.00 13.62
N TRP A 47 0.76 2.31 13.42
CA TRP A 47 -0.38 2.45 14.31
C TRP A 47 -0.05 1.68 15.58
N ASP A 48 0.17 2.41 16.65
CA ASP A 48 0.25 1.83 18.00
C ASP A 48 -1.07 1.14 18.32
N SER A 49 -1.01 0.23 19.29
CA SER A 49 -2.21 -0.44 19.77
C SER A 49 -3.29 0.58 20.13
N HIS A 50 -4.46 0.47 19.51
CA HIS A 50 -5.58 1.34 19.75
C HIS A 50 -6.73 0.58 20.42
N VAL A 51 -7.56 1.31 21.11
CA VAL A 51 -8.66 0.77 21.91
C VAL A 51 -9.98 1.09 21.23
N LEU A 52 -10.80 0.06 21.05
CA LEU A 52 -12.17 0.15 20.55
C LEU A 52 -13.14 0.11 21.74
N SER A 53 -14.08 1.03 21.79
CA SER A 53 -15.16 1.03 22.81
C SER A 53 -16.53 0.93 22.17
N ALA A 54 -17.38 0.07 22.74
CA ALA A 54 -18.80 0.05 22.44
C ALA A 54 -19.43 1.38 22.93
N GLY A 55 -20.42 1.88 22.19
CA GLY A 55 -21.16 3.09 22.56
C GLY A 55 -21.31 4.08 21.42
N ASP A 56 -22.12 5.11 21.62
CA ASP A 56 -22.52 6.05 20.57
C ASP A 56 -21.56 7.24 20.40
N GLN A 57 -20.42 7.26 21.09
CA GLN A 57 -19.45 8.34 20.96
C GLN A 57 -18.85 8.36 19.56
N PRO A 58 -18.67 9.55 18.94
CA PRO A 58 -18.00 9.64 17.64
C PRO A 58 -16.60 9.04 17.70
N LEU A 59 -16.23 8.26 16.68
CA LEU A 59 -14.86 7.84 16.49
C LEU A 59 -14.07 9.04 15.97
N VAL A 60 -13.07 9.46 16.71
CA VAL A 60 -12.20 10.58 16.33
C VAL A 60 -10.82 10.03 16.03
N LEU A 61 -10.45 10.03 14.74
CA LEU A 61 -9.11 9.74 14.29
C LEU A 61 -8.44 11.07 13.90
N ASN A 62 -7.27 11.34 14.46
CA ASN A 62 -6.55 12.57 14.15
C ASN A 62 -5.70 12.41 12.90
N TRP A 63 -6.21 12.87 11.77
CA TRP A 63 -5.53 12.85 10.48
C TRP A 63 -4.78 14.17 10.15
N GLU A 64 -4.82 15.17 11.01
CA GLU A 64 -4.15 16.45 10.74
C GLU A 64 -2.65 16.32 10.44
N PRO A 65 -1.87 15.47 11.16
CA PRO A 65 -0.46 15.27 10.82
C PRO A 65 -0.26 14.72 9.40
N LEU A 66 -1.14 13.85 8.93
CA LEU A 66 -1.08 13.31 7.56
C LEU A 66 -1.28 14.43 6.52
N PHE A 67 -2.26 15.30 6.73
CA PHE A 67 -2.53 16.40 5.80
C PHE A 67 -1.37 17.40 5.76
N GLU A 68 -0.77 17.75 6.91
CA GLU A 68 0.42 18.58 6.98
C GLU A 68 1.61 17.97 6.24
N GLU A 69 1.80 16.66 6.31
CA GLU A 69 2.85 15.96 5.57
C GLU A 69 2.61 15.96 4.07
N VAL A 70 1.37 15.75 3.64
CA VAL A 70 0.99 15.81 2.22
C VAL A 70 1.26 17.21 1.66
N GLU A 71 0.86 18.26 2.35
CA GLU A 71 1.10 19.63 1.93
C GLU A 71 2.61 19.96 1.87
N HIS A 72 3.37 19.48 2.86
CA HIS A 72 4.81 19.68 2.89
C HIS A 72 5.51 18.95 1.72
N ALA A 73 5.16 17.71 1.46
CA ALA A 73 5.75 16.94 0.35
C ALA A 73 5.40 17.56 -1.02
N LYS A 74 4.18 18.05 -1.18
CA LYS A 74 3.76 18.78 -2.38
C LYS A 74 4.54 20.09 -2.57
N ALA A 75 4.82 20.82 -1.50
CA ALA A 75 5.63 22.04 -1.55
C ALA A 75 7.08 21.75 -2.00
N LEU A 76 7.55 20.52 -1.86
CA LEU A 76 8.85 20.04 -2.34
C LEU A 76 8.79 19.40 -3.76
N ASP A 77 7.62 19.49 -4.43
CA ASP A 77 7.38 18.88 -5.75
C ASP A 77 7.64 17.37 -5.80
N LEU A 78 7.32 16.68 -4.71
CA LEU A 78 7.49 15.23 -4.61
C LEU A 78 6.22 14.51 -5.07
N ALA A 79 6.38 13.47 -5.88
CA ALA A 79 5.31 12.52 -6.15
C ALA A 79 5.14 11.61 -4.93
N VAL A 80 4.02 11.78 -4.23
CA VAL A 80 3.76 11.08 -2.97
C VAL A 80 2.43 10.34 -2.99
N LYS A 81 2.36 9.31 -2.17
CA LYS A 81 1.21 8.48 -1.94
C LYS A 81 0.97 8.39 -0.43
N PRO A 82 -0.06 9.06 0.11
CA PRO A 82 -0.46 8.90 1.51
C PRO A 82 -0.75 7.44 1.82
N VAL A 83 -0.34 6.99 3.01
CA VAL A 83 -0.55 5.64 3.52
C VAL A 83 -1.44 5.71 4.75
N VAL A 84 -2.52 4.94 4.73
CA VAL A 84 -3.47 4.84 5.84
C VAL A 84 -3.78 3.38 6.14
N ILE A 85 -3.98 3.06 7.42
CA ILE A 85 -4.50 1.74 7.78
C ILE A 85 -5.93 1.60 7.25
N GLY A 86 -6.26 0.43 6.70
CA GLY A 86 -7.61 0.16 6.24
C GLY A 86 -8.62 0.03 7.38
N PRO A 87 -9.89 0.37 7.17
CA PRO A 87 -10.91 0.35 8.22
C PRO A 87 -11.13 -1.05 8.80
N LEU A 88 -11.04 -2.10 8.00
CA LEU A 88 -11.22 -3.48 8.49
C LEU A 88 -10.01 -3.92 9.32
N THR A 89 -8.80 -3.65 8.88
CA THR A 89 -7.58 -3.91 9.66
C THR A 89 -7.57 -3.11 10.95
N TYR A 90 -8.00 -1.84 10.91
CA TYR A 90 -8.14 -1.01 12.10
C TYR A 90 -9.05 -1.66 13.14
N LEU A 91 -10.23 -2.12 12.75
CA LEU A 91 -11.15 -2.81 13.66
C LEU A 91 -10.61 -4.15 14.14
N TRP A 92 -10.02 -4.94 13.23
CA TRP A 92 -9.48 -6.26 13.57
C TRP A 92 -8.41 -6.20 14.65
N GLN A 93 -7.45 -5.28 14.52
CA GLN A 93 -6.32 -5.12 15.42
C GLN A 93 -6.66 -4.38 16.72
N GLY A 94 -7.74 -3.61 16.75
CA GLY A 94 -8.12 -2.83 17.91
C GLY A 94 -8.49 -3.69 19.12
N GLN A 95 -8.07 -3.28 20.31
CA GLN A 95 -8.42 -3.93 21.57
C GLN A 95 -9.77 -3.42 22.06
N THR A 96 -10.67 -4.33 22.46
CA THR A 96 -11.98 -3.96 22.99
C THR A 96 -11.90 -3.54 24.47
N LEU A 97 -12.58 -2.44 24.82
CA LEU A 97 -12.71 -1.95 26.18
C LEU A 97 -14.15 -2.17 26.65
N GLY A 98 -14.32 -2.78 27.85
CA GLY A 98 -15.63 -2.97 28.43
C GLY A 98 -16.32 -4.31 28.12
N GLY A 99 -15.59 -5.27 27.56
CA GLY A 99 -16.06 -6.60 27.23
C GLY A 99 -16.00 -6.93 25.75
N ASP A 100 -16.32 -8.16 25.39
CA ASP A 100 -16.39 -8.59 24.00
C ASP A 100 -17.67 -8.05 23.35
N PHE A 101 -17.51 -7.41 22.21
CA PHE A 101 -18.59 -6.99 21.32
C PHE A 101 -18.18 -7.21 19.86
N ASP A 102 -19.16 -7.25 18.97
CA ASP A 102 -18.86 -7.37 17.54
C ASP A 102 -18.24 -6.06 17.02
N LYS A 103 -16.94 -6.11 16.69
CA LYS A 103 -16.20 -4.94 16.18
C LYS A 103 -16.79 -4.39 14.88
N LEU A 104 -17.46 -5.23 14.08
CA LEU A 104 -18.11 -4.79 12.84
C LEU A 104 -19.29 -3.84 13.07
N GLU A 105 -19.89 -3.83 14.27
CA GLU A 105 -20.91 -2.84 14.65
C GLU A 105 -20.37 -1.40 14.65
N LEU A 106 -19.04 -1.23 14.76
CA LEU A 106 -18.41 0.09 14.71
C LEU A 106 -18.27 0.66 13.28
N LEU A 107 -18.53 -0.12 12.24
CA LEU A 107 -18.36 0.32 10.85
C LEU A 107 -19.21 1.55 10.51
N ASP A 108 -20.44 1.63 10.97
CA ASP A 108 -21.33 2.77 10.69
C ASP A 108 -20.80 4.09 11.27
N ARG A 109 -19.99 4.01 12.32
CA ARG A 109 -19.32 5.16 12.95
C ARG A 109 -17.96 5.45 12.32
N LEU A 110 -17.27 4.43 11.84
CA LEU A 110 -15.94 4.53 11.27
C LEU A 110 -15.94 5.00 9.82
N LEU A 111 -16.90 4.51 9.01
CA LEU A 111 -16.96 4.83 7.58
C LEU A 111 -17.05 6.32 7.26
N PRO A 112 -17.85 7.15 7.96
CA PRO A 112 -17.87 8.59 7.73
C PRO A 112 -16.50 9.26 7.96
N VAL A 113 -15.72 8.75 8.91
CA VAL A 113 -14.37 9.27 9.20
C VAL A 113 -13.43 8.99 8.03
N TYR A 114 -13.46 7.79 7.46
CA TYR A 114 -12.67 7.43 6.28
C TYR A 114 -13.15 8.16 5.02
N ASP A 115 -14.44 8.33 4.85
CA ASP A 115 -14.98 9.09 3.73
C ASP A 115 -14.50 10.54 3.75
N GLN A 116 -14.55 11.20 4.91
CA GLN A 116 -14.02 12.55 5.10
C GLN A 116 -12.52 12.61 4.85
N LEU A 117 -11.73 11.65 5.36
CA LEU A 117 -10.30 11.55 5.12
C LEU A 117 -9.98 11.51 3.63
N LEU A 118 -10.60 10.58 2.90
CA LEU A 118 -10.33 10.39 1.47
C LEU A 118 -10.76 11.60 0.63
N ASN A 119 -11.90 12.20 0.93
CA ASN A 119 -12.34 13.42 0.25
C ASN A 119 -11.41 14.61 0.52
N ARG A 120 -10.89 14.75 1.74
CA ARG A 120 -9.91 15.80 2.06
C ARG A 120 -8.57 15.58 1.35
N LEU A 121 -8.08 14.34 1.28
CA LEU A 121 -6.90 14.00 0.48
C LEU A 121 -7.09 14.33 -1.00
N ALA A 122 -8.27 14.00 -1.56
CA ALA A 122 -8.62 14.36 -2.92
C ALA A 122 -8.63 15.89 -3.14
N ALA A 123 -9.20 16.65 -2.21
CA ALA A 123 -9.22 18.12 -2.25
C ALA A 123 -7.81 18.74 -2.17
N LEU A 124 -6.85 18.06 -1.51
CA LEU A 124 -5.44 18.44 -1.52
C LEU A 124 -4.73 18.07 -2.85
N GLY A 125 -5.43 17.46 -3.80
CA GLY A 125 -4.88 17.06 -5.09
C GLY A 125 -4.03 15.78 -5.05
N VAL A 126 -4.26 14.92 -4.06
CA VAL A 126 -3.67 13.58 -4.00
C VAL A 126 -4.26 12.72 -5.12
N GLU A 127 -3.42 12.11 -5.93
CA GLU A 127 -3.85 11.22 -7.01
C GLU A 127 -4.08 9.79 -6.50
N TRP A 128 -3.14 9.26 -5.69
CA TRP A 128 -3.18 7.90 -5.16
C TRP A 128 -3.09 7.90 -3.64
N VAL A 129 -3.91 7.10 -2.99
CA VAL A 129 -3.79 6.73 -1.57
C VAL A 129 -3.54 5.22 -1.46
N GLN A 130 -2.64 4.83 -0.58
CA GLN A 130 -2.44 3.44 -0.18
C GLN A 130 -3.25 3.16 1.08
N ILE A 131 -4.04 2.09 1.04
CA ILE A 131 -4.84 1.62 2.17
C ILE A 131 -4.32 0.25 2.55
N ASP A 132 -3.71 0.14 3.72
CA ASP A 132 -3.11 -1.09 4.20
C ASP A 132 -4.15 -2.00 4.83
N GLU A 133 -4.37 -3.16 4.21
CA GLU A 133 -5.30 -4.20 4.66
C GLU A 133 -4.60 -5.57 4.76
N PRO A 134 -3.55 -5.69 5.60
CA PRO A 134 -2.80 -6.94 5.71
C PRO A 134 -3.61 -8.10 6.27
N ILE A 135 -4.73 -7.87 6.92
CA ILE A 135 -5.61 -8.96 7.38
C ILE A 135 -6.25 -9.76 6.24
N LEU A 136 -6.24 -9.25 5.00
CA LEU A 136 -6.62 -10.03 3.82
C LEU A 136 -5.70 -11.24 3.57
N ALA A 137 -4.50 -11.24 4.15
CA ALA A 137 -3.60 -12.39 4.17
C ALA A 137 -3.89 -13.39 5.33
N GLN A 138 -5.01 -13.24 6.02
CA GLN A 138 -5.45 -14.13 7.11
C GLN A 138 -6.73 -14.87 6.71
N ASP A 139 -7.02 -15.97 7.41
CA ASP A 139 -8.31 -16.64 7.24
C ASP A 139 -9.40 -15.81 7.92
N LEU A 140 -10.23 -15.15 7.13
CA LEU A 140 -11.26 -14.23 7.60
C LEU A 140 -12.62 -14.95 7.70
N PRO A 141 -13.39 -14.71 8.78
CA PRO A 141 -14.79 -15.10 8.85
C PRO A 141 -15.63 -14.48 7.72
N GLN A 142 -16.73 -15.12 7.34
CA GLN A 142 -17.54 -14.69 6.21
C GLN A 142 -18.16 -13.29 6.39
N ASP A 143 -18.52 -12.91 7.60
CA ASP A 143 -19.05 -11.58 7.94
C ASP A 143 -18.01 -10.49 7.71
N TRP A 144 -16.72 -10.75 8.00
CA TRP A 144 -15.61 -9.84 7.68
C TRP A 144 -15.39 -9.74 6.16
N LYS A 145 -15.48 -10.85 5.41
CA LYS A 145 -15.42 -10.81 3.94
C LYS A 145 -16.54 -9.97 3.35
N ASN A 146 -17.76 -10.13 3.84
CA ASN A 146 -18.91 -9.32 3.44
C ASN A 146 -18.72 -7.82 3.81
N ALA A 147 -18.09 -7.57 4.96
CA ALA A 147 -17.78 -6.20 5.39
C ALA A 147 -16.79 -5.51 4.44
N TYR A 148 -15.80 -6.21 3.91
CA TYR A 148 -14.91 -5.66 2.88
C TYR A 148 -15.67 -5.14 1.66
N GLU A 149 -16.56 -5.93 1.10
CA GLU A 149 -17.38 -5.52 -0.04
C GLU A 149 -18.21 -4.27 0.27
N ARG A 150 -18.88 -4.26 1.41
CA ARG A 150 -19.68 -3.12 1.85
C ARG A 150 -18.84 -1.85 2.01
N VAL A 151 -17.73 -1.93 2.71
CA VAL A 151 -16.84 -0.80 3.02
C VAL A 151 -16.29 -0.19 1.74
N TYR A 152 -15.70 -0.98 0.87
CA TYR A 152 -15.06 -0.46 -0.33
C TYR A 152 -16.06 0.00 -1.38
N ASN A 153 -17.27 -0.54 -1.41
CA ASN A 153 -18.38 0.02 -2.20
C ASN A 153 -18.75 1.44 -1.77
N ILE A 154 -18.58 1.77 -0.50
CA ILE A 154 -18.79 3.14 0.01
C ILE A 154 -17.57 4.01 -0.30
N LEU A 155 -16.37 3.56 0.03
CA LEU A 155 -15.14 4.34 -0.10
C LEU A 155 -14.73 4.62 -1.55
N GLN A 156 -15.21 3.82 -2.52
CA GLN A 156 -14.93 4.06 -3.94
C GLN A 156 -15.41 5.44 -4.44
N ARG A 157 -16.36 6.06 -3.75
CA ARG A 157 -16.95 7.35 -4.16
C ARG A 157 -15.98 8.52 -4.05
N ALA A 158 -14.99 8.45 -3.16
CA ALA A 158 -13.99 9.50 -3.03
C ALA A 158 -13.15 9.61 -4.31
N PRO A 159 -12.98 10.83 -4.88
CA PRO A 159 -12.43 11.01 -6.22
C PRO A 159 -10.89 10.99 -6.24
N LEU A 160 -10.28 9.94 -5.74
CA LEU A 160 -8.86 9.63 -5.86
C LEU A 160 -8.67 8.13 -6.04
N LYS A 161 -7.55 7.73 -6.63
CA LYS A 161 -7.20 6.33 -6.85
C LYS A 161 -6.76 5.67 -5.55
N LYS A 162 -7.15 4.42 -5.35
CA LYS A 162 -6.89 3.64 -4.14
C LYS A 162 -6.11 2.39 -4.48
N LEU A 163 -4.97 2.22 -3.81
CA LEU A 163 -4.18 0.99 -3.81
C LEU A 163 -4.41 0.26 -2.49
N ILE A 164 -5.00 -0.93 -2.53
CA ILE A 164 -5.02 -1.82 -1.37
C ILE A 164 -3.66 -2.50 -1.27
N ALA A 165 -3.00 -2.39 -0.13
CA ALA A 165 -1.75 -3.10 0.13
C ALA A 165 -1.98 -4.27 1.09
N THR A 166 -1.62 -5.47 0.61
CA THR A 166 -1.62 -6.71 1.39
C THR A 166 -0.20 -7.22 1.51
N TYR A 167 0.18 -7.71 2.67
CA TYR A 167 1.53 -8.22 2.90
C TYR A 167 1.55 -9.15 4.12
N PHE A 168 2.70 -9.77 4.38
CA PHE A 168 2.95 -10.75 5.42
C PHE A 168 2.29 -12.11 5.17
N GLY A 169 1.93 -12.41 3.93
CA GLY A 169 1.37 -13.69 3.53
C GLY A 169 0.62 -13.65 2.21
N GLY A 170 0.13 -14.79 1.80
CA GLY A 170 -0.73 -14.96 0.63
C GLY A 170 -2.18 -14.65 0.91
N LEU A 171 -2.92 -14.30 -0.12
CA LEU A 171 -4.35 -14.00 -0.03
C LEU A 171 -5.22 -15.26 0.07
N GLU A 172 -4.73 -16.38 -0.41
CA GLU A 172 -5.42 -17.69 -0.37
C GLU A 172 -6.92 -17.60 -0.72
N GLY A 173 -7.79 -17.95 0.22
CA GLY A 173 -9.25 -17.88 0.06
C GLY A 173 -9.82 -16.46 -0.11
N ASN A 174 -9.04 -15.42 0.14
CA ASN A 174 -9.44 -14.02 -0.01
C ASN A 174 -8.97 -13.41 -1.35
N LEU A 175 -8.24 -14.16 -2.19
CA LEU A 175 -7.67 -13.62 -3.44
C LEU A 175 -8.77 -13.09 -4.37
N GLY A 176 -9.85 -13.83 -4.55
CA GLY A 176 -11.00 -13.39 -5.36
C GLY A 176 -11.66 -12.13 -4.81
N LEU A 177 -11.81 -12.04 -3.48
CA LEU A 177 -12.33 -10.87 -2.81
C LEU A 177 -11.42 -9.65 -3.05
N ALA A 178 -10.13 -9.76 -2.75
CA ALA A 178 -9.17 -8.66 -2.90
C ALA A 178 -9.05 -8.19 -4.36
N ALA A 179 -9.01 -9.12 -5.32
CA ALA A 179 -8.94 -8.79 -6.74
C ALA A 179 -10.17 -8.01 -7.24
N ASN A 180 -11.36 -8.26 -6.66
CA ASN A 180 -12.61 -7.66 -7.11
C ASN A 180 -13.12 -6.49 -6.26
N LEU A 181 -12.43 -6.09 -5.20
CA LEU A 181 -12.79 -4.87 -4.48
C LEU A 181 -12.78 -3.67 -5.43
N PRO A 182 -13.72 -2.72 -5.30
CA PRO A 182 -13.84 -1.57 -6.20
C PRO A 182 -12.77 -0.51 -5.88
N VAL A 183 -11.53 -0.83 -6.13
CA VAL A 183 -10.34 0.00 -5.98
C VAL A 183 -9.50 -0.03 -7.26
N ASP A 184 -8.51 0.83 -7.37
CA ASP A 184 -7.75 1.05 -8.61
C ASP A 184 -6.47 0.21 -8.69
N GLY A 185 -6.03 -0.35 -7.58
CA GLY A 185 -4.83 -1.18 -7.54
C GLY A 185 -4.80 -2.15 -6.36
N LEU A 186 -3.99 -3.18 -6.51
CA LEU A 186 -3.73 -4.19 -5.49
C LEU A 186 -2.23 -4.46 -5.40
N HIS A 187 -1.68 -4.45 -4.20
CA HIS A 187 -0.33 -4.93 -3.91
C HIS A 187 -0.38 -6.31 -3.26
N VAL A 188 0.46 -7.22 -3.72
CA VAL A 188 0.57 -8.60 -3.23
C VAL A 188 2.01 -8.96 -2.85
N ASP A 189 2.16 -9.74 -1.79
CA ASP A 189 3.44 -10.25 -1.29
C ASP A 189 3.81 -11.54 -2.03
N LEU A 190 4.76 -11.46 -2.95
CA LEU A 190 5.26 -12.61 -3.71
C LEU A 190 6.54 -13.22 -3.12
N VAL A 191 7.04 -12.67 -2.02
CA VAL A 191 8.13 -13.27 -1.26
C VAL A 191 7.59 -14.37 -0.34
N GLN A 192 6.51 -14.06 0.39
CA GLN A 192 5.88 -15.03 1.29
C GLN A 192 4.97 -16.02 0.55
N ALA A 193 4.34 -15.60 -0.54
CA ALA A 193 3.39 -16.41 -1.30
C ALA A 193 3.59 -16.27 -2.82
N PRO A 194 4.72 -16.78 -3.36
CA PRO A 194 5.01 -16.71 -4.80
C PRO A 194 4.01 -17.50 -5.65
N GLU A 195 3.35 -18.52 -5.09
CA GLU A 195 2.38 -19.38 -5.76
C GLU A 195 1.12 -18.64 -6.20
N GLN A 196 0.78 -17.49 -5.59
CA GLN A 196 -0.40 -16.72 -5.96
C GLN A 196 -0.22 -15.89 -7.26
N TYR A 197 0.99 -15.77 -7.79
CA TYR A 197 1.33 -14.92 -8.92
C TYR A 197 0.45 -15.15 -10.15
N GLN A 198 0.39 -16.37 -10.66
CA GLN A 198 -0.39 -16.68 -11.85
C GLN A 198 -1.88 -16.45 -11.62
N THR A 199 -2.39 -16.86 -10.47
CA THR A 199 -3.81 -16.68 -10.16
C THR A 199 -4.21 -15.23 -10.08
N ILE A 200 -3.37 -14.36 -9.51
CA ILE A 200 -3.68 -12.93 -9.44
C ILE A 200 -3.61 -12.26 -10.82
N LEU A 201 -2.65 -12.63 -11.66
CA LEU A 201 -2.57 -12.14 -13.03
C LEU A 201 -3.80 -12.50 -13.85
N ASP A 202 -4.34 -13.71 -13.67
CA ASP A 202 -5.50 -14.18 -14.42
C ASP A 202 -6.82 -13.60 -13.92
N ARG A 203 -6.91 -13.24 -12.65
CA ARG A 203 -8.15 -12.75 -12.02
C ARG A 203 -8.24 -11.25 -11.86
N LEU A 204 -7.13 -10.53 -11.99
CA LEU A 204 -7.13 -9.08 -11.81
C LEU A 204 -7.94 -8.40 -12.91
N PRO A 205 -8.92 -7.53 -12.57
CA PRO A 205 -9.62 -6.72 -13.55
C PRO A 205 -8.67 -5.87 -14.40
N ALA A 206 -8.98 -5.74 -15.71
CA ALA A 206 -8.10 -5.12 -16.69
C ALA A 206 -7.79 -3.63 -16.46
N TYR A 207 -8.54 -2.95 -15.62
CA TYR A 207 -8.31 -1.53 -15.28
C TYR A 207 -7.39 -1.33 -14.08
N LYS A 208 -7.09 -2.39 -13.31
CA LYS A 208 -6.34 -2.26 -12.06
C LYS A 208 -4.83 -2.28 -12.27
N VAL A 209 -4.16 -1.46 -11.47
CA VAL A 209 -2.72 -1.58 -11.22
C VAL A 209 -2.47 -2.82 -10.37
N LEU A 210 -1.43 -3.57 -10.72
CA LEU A 210 -0.89 -4.65 -9.89
C LEU A 210 0.50 -4.26 -9.41
N SER A 211 0.65 -4.15 -8.10
CA SER A 211 1.93 -3.95 -7.44
C SER A 211 2.48 -5.28 -6.96
N LEU A 212 3.63 -5.68 -7.48
CA LEU A 212 4.31 -6.92 -7.13
C LEU A 212 5.37 -6.65 -6.05
N GLY A 213 5.17 -7.27 -4.90
CA GLY A 213 6.12 -7.29 -3.78
C GLY A 213 7.17 -8.38 -3.99
N LEU A 214 8.28 -8.03 -4.65
CA LEU A 214 9.31 -8.99 -5.07
C LEU A 214 10.60 -8.91 -4.26
N VAL A 215 10.77 -7.85 -3.48
CA VAL A 215 11.98 -7.62 -2.67
C VAL A 215 11.65 -7.88 -1.20
N ASP A 216 12.36 -8.83 -0.58
CA ASP A 216 12.17 -9.16 0.83
C ASP A 216 12.68 -8.02 1.72
N GLY A 217 11.76 -7.28 2.33
CA GLY A 217 12.06 -6.17 3.23
C GLY A 217 12.59 -6.58 4.60
N ARG A 218 12.50 -7.86 4.97
CA ARG A 218 12.89 -8.39 6.28
C ARG A 218 14.25 -9.05 6.30
N ASN A 219 14.79 -9.37 5.12
CA ASN A 219 16.03 -10.10 4.98
C ASN A 219 17.10 -9.21 4.33
N ALA A 220 18.30 -9.19 4.89
CA ALA A 220 19.45 -8.48 4.32
C ALA A 220 19.96 -9.08 3.00
N SER A 221 19.61 -10.33 2.68
CA SER A 221 20.01 -10.96 1.43
C SER A 221 19.43 -10.20 0.23
N PRO A 222 20.26 -9.95 -0.81
CA PRO A 222 19.78 -9.32 -2.04
C PRO A 222 18.72 -10.14 -2.76
N CYS A 223 17.86 -9.46 -3.51
CA CYS A 223 16.90 -10.12 -4.40
C CYS A 223 17.64 -10.91 -5.48
N ASP A 224 17.17 -12.13 -5.76
CA ASP A 224 17.69 -12.94 -6.87
C ASP A 224 17.13 -12.42 -8.21
N LEU A 225 17.90 -11.53 -8.85
CA LEU A 225 17.51 -10.92 -10.11
C LEU A 225 17.24 -11.95 -11.20
N GLY A 226 18.05 -13.03 -11.27
CA GLY A 226 17.91 -14.04 -12.33
C GLY A 226 16.58 -14.79 -12.28
N LYS A 227 16.08 -15.09 -11.09
CA LYS A 227 14.75 -15.73 -10.90
C LYS A 227 13.61 -14.75 -11.12
N THR A 228 13.82 -13.49 -10.77
CA THR A 228 12.77 -12.47 -10.78
C THR A 228 12.52 -11.91 -12.17
N LEU A 229 13.55 -11.80 -13.02
CA LEU A 229 13.45 -11.20 -14.35
C LEU A 229 12.44 -11.91 -15.26
N GLY A 230 12.42 -13.22 -15.32
CA GLY A 230 11.47 -13.98 -16.14
C GLY A 230 10.01 -13.67 -15.78
N LEU A 231 9.71 -13.63 -14.49
CA LEU A 231 8.40 -13.26 -13.95
C LEU A 231 8.05 -11.80 -14.27
N LEU A 232 9.02 -10.90 -14.17
CA LEU A 232 8.83 -9.48 -14.47
C LEU A 232 8.53 -9.23 -15.94
N HIS A 233 9.21 -9.91 -16.88
CA HIS A 233 8.91 -9.79 -18.30
C HIS A 233 7.49 -10.23 -18.63
N GLU A 234 7.07 -11.41 -18.14
CA GLU A 234 5.68 -11.87 -18.31
C GLU A 234 4.67 -10.87 -17.73
N ALA A 235 4.92 -10.37 -16.51
CA ALA A 235 4.04 -9.39 -15.89
C ALA A 235 3.96 -8.09 -16.70
N HIS A 236 5.11 -7.61 -17.21
CA HIS A 236 5.17 -6.39 -18.00
C HIS A 236 4.46 -6.55 -19.35
N GLU A 237 4.62 -7.67 -20.05
CA GLU A 237 3.88 -7.98 -21.28
C GLU A 237 2.36 -7.96 -21.07
N ARG A 238 1.87 -8.44 -19.92
CA ARG A 238 0.45 -8.50 -19.60
C ARG A 238 -0.13 -7.18 -19.05
N LEU A 239 0.64 -6.44 -18.28
CA LEU A 239 0.17 -5.28 -17.52
C LEU A 239 0.61 -3.94 -18.11
N GLY A 240 1.78 -3.88 -18.78
CA GLY A 240 2.34 -2.62 -19.25
C GLY A 240 2.52 -1.60 -18.13
N GLU A 241 2.00 -0.40 -18.30
CA GLU A 241 2.04 0.70 -17.31
C GLU A 241 1.28 0.40 -16.00
N ARG A 242 0.44 -0.62 -15.98
CA ARG A 242 -0.28 -1.08 -14.77
C ARG A 242 0.59 -1.95 -13.86
N LEU A 243 1.83 -2.27 -14.25
CA LEU A 243 2.80 -2.96 -13.42
C LEU A 243 3.51 -1.97 -12.51
N TRP A 244 3.36 -2.17 -11.22
CA TRP A 244 4.13 -1.49 -10.19
C TRP A 244 5.00 -2.47 -9.43
N LEU A 245 6.13 -1.99 -8.92
CA LEU A 245 7.09 -2.80 -8.17
C LEU A 245 7.35 -2.17 -6.80
N ALA A 246 7.38 -3.00 -5.77
CA ALA A 246 7.59 -2.57 -4.40
C ALA A 246 8.35 -3.64 -3.59
N PRO A 247 8.82 -3.31 -2.39
CA PRO A 247 9.13 -4.32 -1.38
C PRO A 247 7.89 -5.17 -1.08
N ALA A 248 8.10 -6.41 -0.65
CA ALA A 248 7.00 -7.33 -0.33
C ALA A 248 6.09 -6.83 0.80
N CYS A 249 6.65 -6.06 1.72
CA CYS A 249 5.95 -5.44 2.85
C CYS A 249 6.48 -4.03 3.13
N SER A 250 5.82 -3.31 4.04
CA SER A 250 6.33 -2.03 4.55
C SER A 250 7.72 -2.21 5.17
N LEU A 251 8.62 -1.26 4.89
CA LEU A 251 9.97 -1.20 5.46
C LEU A 251 10.04 -0.39 6.77
N LEU A 252 8.90 0.04 7.29
CA LEU A 252 8.80 0.95 8.44
C LEU A 252 9.64 0.50 9.65
N GLU A 253 9.68 -0.79 9.94
CA GLU A 253 10.41 -1.37 11.06
C GLU A 253 11.84 -1.82 10.71
N SER A 254 12.27 -1.63 9.47
CA SER A 254 13.60 -2.02 9.03
C SER A 254 14.65 -0.99 9.45
N PRO A 255 15.90 -1.39 9.68
CA PRO A 255 17.00 -0.42 9.79
C PRO A 255 17.08 0.45 8.52
N VAL A 256 17.38 1.75 8.68
CA VAL A 256 17.37 2.72 7.56
C VAL A 256 18.25 2.28 6.41
N ASP A 257 19.48 1.81 6.70
CA ASP A 257 20.43 1.37 5.66
C ASP A 257 19.88 0.17 4.87
N LEU A 258 19.24 -0.79 5.56
CA LEU A 258 18.58 -1.91 4.91
C LEU A 258 17.40 -1.43 4.05
N ALA A 259 16.59 -0.53 4.58
CA ALA A 259 15.45 0.02 3.83
C ALA A 259 15.90 0.74 2.55
N VAL A 260 16.99 1.52 2.60
CA VAL A 260 17.59 2.15 1.42
C VAL A 260 18.04 1.10 0.41
N GLN A 261 18.76 0.08 0.87
CA GLN A 261 19.18 -1.03 0.01
C GLN A 261 17.98 -1.68 -0.69
N LYS A 262 16.89 -1.96 0.04
CA LYS A 262 15.67 -2.57 -0.52
C LYS A 262 14.97 -1.67 -1.54
N CYS A 263 14.94 -0.36 -1.30
CA CYS A 263 14.46 0.61 -2.29
C CYS A 263 15.32 0.59 -3.58
N GLN A 264 16.64 0.52 -3.45
CA GLN A 264 17.55 0.39 -4.61
C GLN A 264 17.31 -0.91 -5.38
N GLU A 265 17.09 -2.03 -4.70
CA GLU A 265 16.76 -3.31 -5.35
C GLU A 265 15.46 -3.20 -6.17
N VAL A 266 14.41 -2.56 -5.65
CA VAL A 266 13.16 -2.30 -6.39
C VAL A 266 13.43 -1.44 -7.63
N ALA A 267 14.21 -0.37 -7.49
CA ALA A 267 14.55 0.52 -8.59
C ALA A 267 15.35 -0.21 -9.69
N VAL A 268 16.28 -1.09 -9.31
CA VAL A 268 17.05 -1.93 -10.26
C VAL A 268 16.11 -2.89 -11.01
N LEU A 269 15.15 -3.51 -10.34
CA LEU A 269 14.16 -4.37 -11.01
C LEU A 269 13.33 -3.59 -12.02
N ALA A 270 12.87 -2.39 -11.68
CA ALA A 270 12.12 -1.53 -12.61
C ALA A 270 12.98 -1.13 -13.82
N ALA A 271 14.24 -0.73 -13.59
CA ALA A 271 15.16 -0.34 -14.65
C ALA A 271 15.57 -1.50 -15.57
N SER A 272 15.60 -2.75 -15.08
CA SER A 272 15.95 -3.92 -15.89
C SER A 272 14.96 -4.16 -17.03
N LEU A 273 13.68 -3.84 -16.83
CA LEU A 273 12.65 -3.93 -17.87
C LEU A 273 12.85 -2.90 -19.01
N GLU A 274 13.56 -1.80 -18.74
CA GLU A 274 13.88 -0.78 -19.75
C GLU A 274 15.03 -1.21 -20.66
N GLN A 275 16.05 -1.84 -20.08
CA GLN A 275 17.28 -2.18 -20.80
C GLN A 275 17.05 -3.25 -21.87
N ASP A 276 16.18 -4.22 -21.62
CA ASP A 276 15.90 -5.29 -22.56
C ASP A 276 15.08 -4.82 -23.77
N ARG A 277 14.34 -3.71 -23.66
CA ARG A 277 13.64 -3.07 -24.80
C ARG A 277 14.58 -2.32 -25.76
N VAL A 278 15.72 -1.82 -25.26
CA VAL A 278 16.72 -1.13 -26.09
C VAL A 278 17.58 -2.13 -26.86
N ALA A 279 17.65 -3.37 -26.37
CA ALA A 279 18.45 -4.46 -26.96
C ALA A 279 17.68 -5.33 -27.96
N ALA A 280 16.36 -5.22 -28.07
CA ALA A 280 15.48 -5.96 -28.99
C ALA A 280 15.04 -5.09 -30.15
#